data_0b3849fb2a134942b7cd8f0fccbdb5c5
#
_entry.id   0b3849fb2a134942b7cd8f0fccbdb5c5
#
_cell.length_a   1.000
_cell.length_b   1.000
_cell.length_c   1.000
_cell.angle_alpha   90.00
_cell.angle_beta   90.00
_cell.angle_gamma   90.00
#
_symmetry.space_group_name_H-M   'P 1'
#
loop_
_entity.id
_entity.type
_entity.pdbx_description
1 polymer ?
#
loop_
_entity_poly.entity_id
_entity_poly.type
_entity_poly.pdbx_seq_one_letter_code
_entity_poly.pdbx_strand_id
1 'polypeptide(L)'
;MRILILSCSIGGGHDACARAVSDEMTERGNECVTRDALRFVFRGLPTVFSRSHVWVYRHTPTIFGKVYRFGETHPASFRQGTLFRRLFRRGTKKLGVYLREGGFDTVICTHVFPAMMVSDALRAFPDGVKKPQTCFIATDYTGSPGLAESDLDRYFIPDRALEHFFTVGEITPDRMYPSGIPVRRAFYRHTPTETAKERAGLPRDCRHMVMMCGSMGCGPMGELTLLLGERMQPNDVLSVV
;
A
#
# COMPACT_ATOMS: atom_id res chain seq x y z
N MET A 1 15.74 4.30 -16.42
CA MET A 1 15.69 5.12 -15.19
C MET A 1 15.92 4.21 -13.99
N ARG A 2 16.42 4.76 -12.90
CA ARG A 2 16.56 4.06 -11.64
C ARG A 2 15.46 4.49 -10.68
N ILE A 3 14.60 3.55 -10.28
CA ILE A 3 13.36 3.82 -9.54
C ILE A 3 13.44 3.18 -8.16
N LEU A 4 13.20 3.98 -7.11
CA LEU A 4 13.00 3.47 -5.77
C LEU A 4 11.50 3.37 -5.47
N ILE A 5 11.04 2.20 -5.07
CA ILE A 5 9.67 1.97 -4.64
C ILE A 5 9.66 1.72 -3.14
N LEU A 6 9.00 2.59 -2.41
CA LEU A 6 8.89 2.54 -0.96
C LEU A 6 7.49 2.09 -0.55
N SER A 7 7.44 0.92 0.05
CA SER A 7 6.24 0.34 0.65
C SER A 7 6.29 0.43 2.17
N CYS A 8 5.23 -0.04 2.79
CA CYS A 8 5.14 -0.20 4.23
C CYS A 8 4.38 -1.49 4.53
N SER A 9 5.00 -2.45 5.21
CA SER A 9 4.41 -3.76 5.52
C SER A 9 3.34 -3.68 6.61
N ILE A 10 2.38 -2.77 6.41
CA ILE A 10 1.16 -2.61 7.20
C ILE A 10 0.00 -3.11 6.34
N GLY A 11 -0.24 -4.42 6.35
CA GLY A 11 -1.17 -5.07 5.43
C GLY A 11 -0.53 -5.42 4.08
N GLY A 12 -1.17 -6.33 3.32
CA GLY A 12 -0.62 -6.85 2.05
C GLY A 12 -0.87 -5.97 0.83
N GLY A 13 -1.83 -5.01 0.91
CA GLY A 13 -2.25 -4.20 -0.23
C GLY A 13 -1.14 -3.28 -0.75
N HIS A 14 -0.47 -2.56 0.14
CA HIS A 14 0.62 -1.65 -0.20
C HIS A 14 1.81 -2.38 -0.85
N ASP A 15 2.16 -3.56 -0.31
CA ASP A 15 3.23 -4.40 -0.87
C ASP A 15 2.83 -5.03 -2.20
N ALA A 16 1.56 -5.40 -2.37
CA ALA A 16 1.05 -5.91 -3.65
C ALA A 16 1.08 -4.85 -4.74
N CYS A 17 0.68 -3.61 -4.41
CA CYS A 17 0.78 -2.47 -5.31
C CYS A 17 2.24 -2.17 -5.66
N ALA A 18 3.14 -2.12 -4.67
CA ALA A 18 4.56 -1.89 -4.89
C ALA A 18 5.16 -2.94 -5.83
N ARG A 19 4.81 -4.22 -5.65
CA ARG A 19 5.24 -5.30 -6.56
C ARG A 19 4.69 -5.12 -7.97
N ALA A 20 3.39 -4.81 -8.11
CA ALA A 20 2.78 -4.59 -9.41
C ALA A 20 3.48 -3.47 -10.20
N VAL A 21 3.78 -2.37 -9.53
CA VAL A 21 4.53 -1.24 -10.12
C VAL A 21 5.96 -1.65 -10.46
N SER A 22 6.64 -2.35 -9.56
CA SER A 22 8.02 -2.82 -9.78
C SER A 22 8.12 -3.73 -11.00
N ASP A 23 7.22 -4.72 -11.11
CA ASP A 23 7.18 -5.68 -12.20
C ASP A 23 6.98 -4.96 -13.54
N GLU A 24 5.98 -4.06 -13.61
CA GLU A 24 5.67 -3.31 -14.83
C GLU A 24 6.81 -2.37 -15.24
N MET A 25 7.42 -1.65 -14.28
CA MET A 25 8.53 -0.75 -14.59
C MET A 25 9.80 -1.49 -15.00
N THR A 26 10.05 -2.65 -14.40
CA THR A 26 11.18 -3.52 -14.79
C THR A 26 11.03 -4.04 -16.21
N GLU A 27 9.82 -4.49 -16.59
CA GLU A 27 9.57 -4.93 -17.97
C GLU A 27 9.70 -3.80 -19.00
N ARG A 28 9.49 -2.56 -18.58
CA ARG A 28 9.75 -1.36 -19.40
C ARG A 28 11.23 -0.95 -19.43
N GLY A 29 12.13 -1.80 -18.93
CA GLY A 29 13.57 -1.57 -18.98
C GLY A 29 14.11 -0.63 -17.91
N ASN A 30 13.38 -0.42 -16.80
CA ASN A 30 13.86 0.38 -15.67
C ASN A 30 14.53 -0.51 -14.61
N GLU A 31 15.51 0.04 -13.90
CA GLU A 31 16.07 -0.57 -12.69
C GLU A 31 15.17 -0.22 -11.49
N CYS A 32 14.49 -1.22 -10.92
CA CYS A 32 13.60 -1.01 -9.79
C CYS A 32 14.18 -1.57 -8.49
N VAL A 33 14.21 -0.74 -7.45
CA VAL A 33 14.63 -1.12 -6.10
C VAL A 33 13.43 -0.95 -5.16
N THR A 34 12.91 -2.05 -4.62
CA THR A 34 11.80 -2.01 -3.66
C THR A 34 12.32 -2.13 -2.23
N ARG A 35 11.87 -1.26 -1.33
CA ARG A 35 12.22 -1.27 0.10
C ARG A 35 11.01 -0.98 0.97
N ASP A 36 10.99 -1.58 2.14
CA ASP A 36 10.07 -1.19 3.22
C ASP A 36 10.64 0.02 3.96
N ALA A 37 9.89 1.12 4.01
CA ALA A 37 10.33 2.38 4.60
C ALA A 37 10.57 2.28 6.12
N LEU A 38 9.85 1.41 6.81
CA LEU A 38 10.02 1.20 8.26
C LEU A 38 11.39 0.63 8.62
N ARG A 39 12.07 -0.05 7.68
CA ARG A 39 13.44 -0.56 7.90
C ARG A 39 14.47 0.55 8.11
N PHE A 40 14.23 1.74 7.58
CA PHE A 40 15.09 2.90 7.83
C PHE A 40 14.97 3.39 9.27
N VAL A 41 13.80 3.24 9.89
CA VAL A 41 13.58 3.60 11.30
C VAL A 41 14.28 2.57 12.20
N PHE A 42 13.90 1.30 12.06
CA PHE A 42 14.50 0.17 12.77
C PHE A 42 14.35 -1.12 11.96
N ARG A 43 15.40 -1.93 11.85
CA ARG A 43 15.40 -3.14 10.97
C ARG A 43 14.28 -4.14 11.27
N GLY A 44 13.89 -4.30 12.52
CA GLY A 44 12.81 -5.19 12.96
C GLY A 44 11.41 -4.57 12.95
N LEU A 45 11.31 -3.28 12.71
CA LEU A 45 10.03 -2.55 12.83
C LEU A 45 8.94 -3.09 11.90
N PRO A 46 9.20 -3.43 10.63
CA PRO A 46 8.18 -4.03 9.77
C PRO A 46 7.55 -5.29 10.36
N THR A 47 8.38 -6.18 10.91
CA THR A 47 7.92 -7.44 11.51
C THR A 47 7.10 -7.19 12.78
N VAL A 48 7.57 -6.28 13.65
CA VAL A 48 6.84 -5.92 14.87
C VAL A 48 5.52 -5.27 14.54
N PHE A 49 5.52 -4.31 13.61
CA PHE A 49 4.31 -3.60 13.18
C PHE A 49 3.29 -4.56 12.52
N SER A 50 3.73 -5.39 11.59
CA SER A 50 2.85 -6.35 10.92
C SER A 50 2.23 -7.32 11.91
N ARG A 51 3.04 -7.91 12.82
CA ARG A 51 2.55 -8.86 13.82
C ARG A 51 1.61 -8.20 14.83
N SER A 52 1.98 -7.03 15.36
CA SER A 52 1.14 -6.30 16.32
C SER A 52 -0.16 -5.84 15.68
N HIS A 53 -0.13 -5.35 14.44
CA HIS A 53 -1.32 -4.95 13.68
C HIS A 53 -2.30 -6.10 13.51
N VAL A 54 -1.82 -7.27 13.04
CA VAL A 54 -2.64 -8.49 12.90
C VAL A 54 -3.17 -8.94 14.27
N TRP A 55 -2.33 -8.92 15.31
CA TRP A 55 -2.73 -9.34 16.65
C TRP A 55 -3.82 -8.44 17.24
N VAL A 56 -3.62 -7.11 17.17
CA VAL A 56 -4.62 -6.12 17.64
C VAL A 56 -5.91 -6.24 16.88
N TYR A 57 -5.85 -6.38 15.55
CA TYR A 57 -7.05 -6.53 14.72
C TYR A 57 -7.82 -7.81 15.05
N ARG A 58 -7.13 -8.94 15.29
CA ARG A 58 -7.78 -10.22 15.62
C ARG A 58 -8.36 -10.27 17.03
N HIS A 59 -7.65 -9.74 18.01
CA HIS A 59 -8.01 -9.90 19.43
C HIS A 59 -8.74 -8.70 20.02
N THR A 60 -8.53 -7.51 19.46
CA THR A 60 -9.11 -6.26 19.98
C THR A 60 -9.61 -5.35 18.84
N PRO A 61 -10.55 -5.82 17.98
CA PRO A 61 -11.00 -5.04 16.82
C PRO A 61 -11.59 -3.69 17.20
N THR A 62 -12.22 -3.59 18.37
CA THR A 62 -12.77 -2.33 18.91
C THR A 62 -11.67 -1.30 19.21
N ILE A 63 -10.53 -1.75 19.74
CA ILE A 63 -9.38 -0.88 20.01
C ILE A 63 -8.75 -0.44 18.69
N PHE A 64 -8.62 -1.35 17.74
CA PHE A 64 -8.13 -1.05 16.40
C PHE A 64 -8.97 0.06 15.74
N GLY A 65 -10.30 -0.11 15.74
CA GLY A 65 -11.22 0.89 15.18
C GLY A 65 -11.13 2.25 15.89
N LYS A 66 -10.91 2.28 17.22
CA LYS A 66 -10.71 3.52 17.98
C LYS A 66 -9.39 4.21 17.61
N VAL A 67 -8.29 3.46 17.50
CA VAL A 67 -6.98 4.01 17.12
C VAL A 67 -7.00 4.55 15.68
N TYR A 68 -7.62 3.83 14.76
CA TYR A 68 -7.79 4.27 13.38
C TYR A 68 -8.62 5.58 13.32
N ARG A 69 -9.77 5.59 13.97
CA ARG A 69 -10.64 6.77 14.07
C ARG A 69 -9.97 7.94 14.76
N PHE A 70 -9.14 7.68 15.78
CA PHE A 70 -8.34 8.72 16.42
C PHE A 70 -7.37 9.35 15.41
N GLY A 71 -6.69 8.58 14.58
CA GLY A 71 -5.84 9.08 13.50
C GLY A 71 -6.61 9.97 12.52
N GLU A 72 -7.83 9.57 12.13
CA GLU A 72 -8.69 10.35 11.23
C GLU A 72 -9.17 11.66 11.86
N THR A 73 -9.57 11.62 13.13
CA THR A 73 -10.10 12.79 13.84
C THR A 73 -9.03 13.74 14.37
N HIS A 74 -7.78 13.27 14.47
CA HIS A 74 -6.66 14.05 15.00
C HIS A 74 -5.50 14.16 13.99
N PRO A 75 -5.70 14.71 12.81
CA PRO A 75 -4.67 14.84 11.77
C PRO A 75 -3.44 15.61 12.26
N ALA A 76 -3.61 16.50 13.24
CA ALA A 76 -2.52 17.22 13.89
C ALA A 76 -1.46 16.30 14.53
N SER A 77 -1.81 15.05 14.86
CA SER A 77 -0.87 14.06 15.41
C SER A 77 0.27 13.71 14.44
N PHE A 78 0.06 13.93 13.13
CA PHE A 78 1.06 13.67 12.10
C PHE A 78 1.92 14.89 11.76
N ARG A 79 1.61 16.08 12.31
CA ARG A 79 2.35 17.32 12.05
C ARG A 79 3.79 17.24 12.53
N GLN A 80 4.62 18.10 11.94
CA GLN A 80 6.01 18.25 12.38
C GLN A 80 6.09 18.66 13.86
N GLY A 81 7.10 18.14 14.57
CA GLY A 81 7.28 18.42 16.00
C GLY A 81 6.56 17.46 16.95
N THR A 82 5.61 16.65 16.46
CA THR A 82 4.93 15.64 17.29
C THR A 82 5.83 14.48 17.69
N LEU A 83 5.43 13.75 18.73
CA LEU A 83 6.16 12.54 19.18
C LEU A 83 6.25 11.52 18.06
N PHE A 84 5.17 11.35 17.27
CA PHE A 84 5.14 10.47 16.12
C PHE A 84 6.26 10.80 15.13
N ARG A 85 6.38 12.06 14.70
CA ARG A 85 7.43 12.50 13.77
C ARG A 85 8.84 12.38 14.37
N ARG A 86 8.97 12.59 15.68
CA ARG A 86 10.26 12.41 16.37
C ARG A 86 10.75 10.97 16.33
N LEU A 87 9.86 9.98 16.46
CA LEU A 87 10.20 8.56 16.34
C LEU A 87 10.74 8.22 14.94
N PHE A 88 10.16 8.81 13.89
CA PHE A 88 10.58 8.58 12.50
C PHE A 88 11.82 9.39 12.08
N ARG A 89 12.20 10.43 12.83
CA ARG A 89 13.28 11.37 12.45
C ARG A 89 14.61 10.70 12.09
N ARG A 90 15.02 9.68 12.86
CA ARG A 90 16.27 8.94 12.57
C ARG A 90 16.17 8.16 11.26
N GLY A 91 15.02 7.56 11.01
CA GLY A 91 14.73 6.83 9.78
C GLY A 91 14.71 7.76 8.57
N THR A 92 14.06 8.92 8.69
CA THR A 92 14.03 9.96 7.66
C THR A 92 15.44 10.45 7.29
N LYS A 93 16.32 10.67 8.28
CA LYS A 93 17.72 11.03 8.02
C LYS A 93 18.47 9.95 7.25
N LYS A 94 18.33 8.66 7.64
CA LYS A 94 18.93 7.54 6.92
C LYS A 94 18.40 7.40 5.51
N LEU A 95 17.08 7.59 5.32
CA LEU A 95 16.47 7.62 4.00
C LEU A 95 17.03 8.76 3.15
N GLY A 96 17.21 9.96 3.71
CA GLY A 96 17.82 11.09 3.01
C GLY A 96 19.24 10.80 2.51
N VAL A 97 20.06 10.15 3.32
CA VAL A 97 21.40 9.69 2.89
C VAL A 97 21.25 8.66 1.75
N TYR A 98 20.38 7.67 1.91
CA TYR A 98 20.15 6.62 0.92
C TYR A 98 19.65 7.18 -0.42
N LEU A 99 18.80 8.21 -0.40
CA LEU A 99 18.31 8.88 -1.61
C LEU A 99 19.43 9.63 -2.34
N ARG A 100 20.30 10.34 -1.61
CA ARG A 100 21.42 11.09 -2.20
C ARG A 100 22.47 10.17 -2.82
N GLU A 101 22.79 9.07 -2.15
CA GLU A 101 23.82 8.12 -2.60
C GLU A 101 23.28 7.15 -3.64
N GLY A 102 21.98 6.92 -3.65
CA GLY A 102 21.34 5.92 -4.49
C GLY A 102 21.20 6.28 -5.96
N GLY A 103 21.34 7.57 -6.35
CA GLY A 103 21.21 8.01 -7.74
C GLY A 103 19.86 7.69 -8.37
N PHE A 104 18.79 7.76 -7.60
CA PHE A 104 17.43 7.49 -8.08
C PHE A 104 16.91 8.66 -8.91
N ASP A 105 16.32 8.33 -10.05
CA ASP A 105 15.61 9.31 -10.90
C ASP A 105 14.18 9.55 -10.39
N THR A 106 13.54 8.50 -9.82
CA THR A 106 12.17 8.55 -9.33
C THR A 106 12.03 7.79 -8.02
N VAL A 107 11.21 8.31 -7.11
CA VAL A 107 10.80 7.66 -5.87
C VAL A 107 9.29 7.52 -5.86
N ILE A 108 8.79 6.29 -5.70
CA ILE A 108 7.37 5.98 -5.66
C ILE A 108 7.01 5.47 -4.26
N CYS A 109 6.01 6.07 -3.63
CA CYS A 109 5.52 5.71 -2.31
C CYS A 109 4.13 5.07 -2.43
N THR A 110 3.94 3.84 -1.94
CA THR A 110 2.63 3.16 -1.93
C THR A 110 1.92 3.23 -0.58
N HIS A 111 2.45 4.02 0.35
CA HIS A 111 1.86 4.25 1.66
C HIS A 111 2.20 5.67 2.15
N VAL A 112 1.36 6.23 3.02
CA VAL A 112 1.51 7.60 3.54
C VAL A 112 2.80 7.80 4.36
N PHE A 113 3.24 6.80 5.13
CA PHE A 113 4.46 6.94 5.94
C PHE A 113 5.72 7.15 5.11
N PRO A 114 6.03 6.34 4.09
CA PRO A 114 7.12 6.67 3.19
C PRO A 114 6.92 8.01 2.48
N ALA A 115 5.71 8.41 2.11
CA ALA A 115 5.45 9.71 1.49
C ALA A 115 5.88 10.87 2.39
N MET A 116 5.49 10.83 3.67
CA MET A 116 5.92 11.82 4.67
C MET A 116 7.45 11.79 4.89
N MET A 117 8.04 10.59 4.97
CA MET A 117 9.50 10.45 5.18
C MET A 117 10.31 11.00 4.00
N VAL A 118 9.86 10.75 2.76
CA VAL A 118 10.49 11.27 1.53
C VAL A 118 10.37 12.78 1.51
N SER A 119 9.20 13.34 1.76
CA SER A 119 8.97 14.79 1.81
C SER A 119 9.92 15.48 2.80
N ASP A 120 10.01 14.94 4.02
CA ASP A 120 10.94 15.49 5.03
C ASP A 120 12.41 15.31 4.65
N ALA A 121 12.78 14.17 4.07
CA ALA A 121 14.14 13.91 3.65
C ALA A 121 14.59 14.90 2.56
N LEU A 122 13.70 15.15 1.57
CA LEU A 122 14.00 16.07 0.46
C LEU A 122 13.98 17.54 0.85
N ARG A 123 13.18 17.92 1.86
CA ARG A 123 13.26 19.28 2.44
C ARG A 123 14.62 19.55 3.09
N ALA A 124 15.27 18.50 3.62
CA ALA A 124 16.58 18.61 4.26
C ALA A 124 17.75 18.45 3.29
N PHE A 125 17.50 18.34 1.97
CA PHE A 125 18.59 18.29 0.99
C PHE A 125 19.26 19.66 0.89
N PRO A 126 20.60 19.70 0.80
CA PRO A 126 21.30 20.94 0.53
C PRO A 126 20.89 21.54 -0.82
N ASP A 127 21.02 22.85 -0.95
CA ASP A 127 20.78 23.55 -2.20
C ASP A 127 21.73 23.01 -3.31
N GLY A 128 21.21 22.92 -4.52
CA GLY A 128 21.95 22.43 -5.69
C GLY A 128 22.03 20.90 -5.80
N VAL A 129 21.59 20.14 -4.80
CA VAL A 129 21.50 18.68 -4.89
C VAL A 129 20.29 18.28 -5.75
N LYS A 130 20.54 17.50 -6.82
CA LYS A 130 19.46 16.96 -7.67
C LYS A 130 18.51 16.11 -6.83
N LYS A 131 17.23 16.44 -6.86
CA LYS A 131 16.16 15.68 -6.22
C LYS A 131 15.55 14.72 -7.25
N PRO A 132 15.19 13.48 -6.85
CA PRO A 132 14.42 12.59 -7.70
C PRO A 132 12.99 13.14 -7.88
N GLN A 133 12.31 12.75 -8.96
CA GLN A 133 10.86 12.92 -9.07
C GLN A 133 10.16 12.05 -8.02
N THR A 134 9.07 12.54 -7.45
CA THR A 134 8.38 11.86 -6.36
C THR A 134 6.93 11.61 -6.68
N CYS A 135 6.46 10.38 -6.38
CA CYS A 135 5.09 9.98 -6.63
C CYS A 135 4.50 9.28 -5.41
N PHE A 136 3.23 9.56 -5.14
CA PHE A 136 2.40 8.77 -4.25
C PHE A 136 1.40 7.97 -5.06
N ILE A 137 1.17 6.71 -4.69
CA ILE A 137 0.12 5.86 -5.25
C ILE A 137 -0.81 5.46 -4.11
N ALA A 138 -2.04 5.95 -4.15
CA ALA A 138 -3.07 5.55 -3.21
C ALA A 138 -3.49 4.10 -3.43
N THR A 139 -3.62 3.36 -2.36
CA THR A 139 -4.02 1.94 -2.36
C THR A 139 -5.38 1.72 -1.70
N ASP A 140 -6.00 2.79 -1.25
CA ASP A 140 -7.31 2.83 -0.60
C ASP A 140 -8.22 3.82 -1.31
N TYR A 141 -9.53 3.61 -1.21
CA TYR A 141 -10.56 4.50 -1.79
C TYR A 141 -10.87 5.71 -0.89
N THR A 142 -10.00 6.01 0.04
CA THR A 142 -10.10 7.17 0.94
C THR A 142 -8.73 7.77 1.20
N GLY A 143 -8.69 9.04 1.60
CA GLY A 143 -7.46 9.68 2.02
C GLY A 143 -6.95 9.10 3.34
N SER A 144 -5.65 8.80 3.40
CA SER A 144 -5.03 8.28 4.62
C SER A 144 -4.71 9.41 5.61
N PRO A 145 -4.90 9.20 6.93
CA PRO A 145 -4.43 10.13 7.93
C PRO A 145 -2.94 10.44 7.76
N GLY A 146 -2.58 11.71 7.81
CA GLY A 146 -1.21 12.18 7.59
C GLY A 146 -0.83 12.46 6.13
N LEU A 147 -1.70 12.20 5.16
CA LEU A 147 -1.43 12.51 3.76
C LEU A 147 -1.16 14.02 3.55
N ALA A 148 -1.88 14.89 4.27
CA ALA A 148 -1.67 16.33 4.27
C ALA A 148 -0.25 16.80 4.67
N GLU A 149 0.52 15.94 5.30
CA GLU A 149 1.90 16.19 5.71
C GLU A 149 2.93 15.74 4.66
N SER A 150 2.47 15.19 3.53
CA SER A 150 3.31 14.85 2.38
C SER A 150 3.31 15.99 1.36
N ASP A 151 4.45 16.12 0.67
CA ASP A 151 4.64 17.07 -0.42
C ASP A 151 5.48 16.38 -1.49
N LEU A 152 4.78 15.78 -2.46
CA LEU A 152 5.35 15.03 -3.57
C LEU A 152 4.90 15.64 -4.90
N ASP A 153 5.63 15.35 -5.97
CA ASP A 153 5.33 15.96 -7.28
C ASP A 153 4.01 15.46 -7.87
N ARG A 154 3.65 14.18 -7.65
CA ARG A 154 2.46 13.57 -8.23
C ARG A 154 1.77 12.62 -7.27
N TYR A 155 0.42 12.60 -7.35
CA TYR A 155 -0.45 11.73 -6.56
C TYR A 155 -1.35 10.93 -7.50
N PHE A 156 -1.12 9.63 -7.58
CA PHE A 156 -1.98 8.71 -8.32
C PHE A 156 -3.10 8.22 -7.41
N ILE A 157 -4.32 8.56 -7.77
CA ILE A 157 -5.52 8.27 -6.97
C ILE A 157 -6.41 7.23 -7.68
N PRO A 158 -7.25 6.48 -6.94
CA PRO A 158 -8.03 5.41 -7.53
C PRO A 158 -9.04 5.88 -8.58
N ASP A 159 -9.71 6.99 -8.32
CA ASP A 159 -10.74 7.53 -9.21
C ASP A 159 -10.90 9.04 -9.01
N ARG A 160 -11.34 9.74 -10.06
CA ARG A 160 -11.60 11.18 -10.02
C ARG A 160 -12.68 11.57 -9.01
N ALA A 161 -13.70 10.73 -8.84
CA ALA A 161 -14.76 10.97 -7.86
C ALA A 161 -14.25 11.05 -6.42
N LEU A 162 -13.05 10.53 -6.14
CA LEU A 162 -12.42 10.50 -4.83
C LEU A 162 -11.44 11.67 -4.60
N GLU A 163 -11.27 12.55 -5.59
CA GLU A 163 -10.30 13.67 -5.54
C GLU A 163 -10.44 14.52 -4.27
N HIS A 164 -11.67 14.71 -3.80
CA HIS A 164 -11.95 15.47 -2.59
C HIS A 164 -11.36 14.86 -1.30
N PHE A 165 -11.14 13.53 -1.24
CA PHE A 165 -10.46 12.87 -0.12
C PHE A 165 -8.95 13.09 -0.14
N PHE A 166 -8.39 13.43 -1.30
CA PHE A 166 -6.95 13.60 -1.49
C PHE A 166 -6.53 15.05 -1.59
N THR A 167 -7.48 15.99 -1.77
CA THR A 167 -7.23 17.44 -1.75
C THR A 167 -7.06 17.90 -0.32
N VAL A 168 -5.87 17.64 0.25
CA VAL A 168 -5.53 17.94 1.66
C VAL A 168 -4.14 18.56 1.76
N GLY A 169 -3.93 19.46 2.71
CA GLY A 169 -2.66 20.16 2.87
C GLY A 169 -2.29 20.94 1.61
N GLU A 170 -1.07 20.74 1.11
CA GLU A 170 -0.55 21.37 -0.10
C GLU A 170 -0.83 20.55 -1.39
N ILE A 171 -1.65 19.51 -1.30
CA ILE A 171 -1.96 18.66 -2.45
C ILE A 171 -3.08 19.28 -3.25
N THR A 172 -2.76 19.70 -4.47
CA THR A 172 -3.68 20.39 -5.39
C THR A 172 -4.15 19.45 -6.52
N PRO A 173 -5.33 19.69 -7.12
CA PRO A 173 -5.88 18.83 -8.18
C PRO A 173 -4.97 18.65 -9.40
N ASP A 174 -4.16 19.64 -9.76
CA ASP A 174 -3.21 19.58 -10.88
C ASP A 174 -2.08 18.57 -10.67
N ARG A 175 -1.81 18.17 -9.41
CA ARG A 175 -0.86 17.11 -9.06
C ARG A 175 -1.51 15.73 -8.94
N MET A 176 -2.83 15.61 -9.13
CA MET A 176 -3.57 14.37 -9.00
C MET A 176 -3.84 13.69 -10.35
N TYR A 177 -3.65 12.39 -10.38
CA TYR A 177 -3.83 11.56 -11.58
C TYR A 177 -4.75 10.39 -11.23
N PRO A 178 -6.01 10.37 -11.69
CA PRO A 178 -6.93 9.25 -11.49
C PRO A 178 -6.54 8.11 -12.41
N SER A 179 -5.85 7.12 -11.87
CA SER A 179 -5.24 6.02 -12.64
C SER A 179 -5.74 4.63 -12.25
N GLY A 180 -6.56 4.54 -11.22
CA GLY A 180 -6.86 3.26 -10.58
C GLY A 180 -5.74 2.82 -9.61
N ILE A 181 -5.98 1.70 -8.92
CA ILE A 181 -4.98 1.07 -8.06
C ILE A 181 -4.20 0.04 -8.88
N PRO A 182 -2.86 0.12 -8.96
CA PRO A 182 -2.06 -0.85 -9.69
C PRO A 182 -2.24 -2.28 -9.17
N VAL A 183 -2.53 -3.20 -10.06
CA VAL A 183 -2.69 -4.62 -9.77
C VAL A 183 -1.71 -5.45 -10.58
N ARG A 184 -1.35 -6.64 -10.06
CA ARG A 184 -0.45 -7.55 -10.76
C ARG A 184 -1.07 -8.04 -12.08
N ARG A 185 -0.26 -8.30 -13.08
CA ARG A 185 -0.68 -8.75 -14.43
C ARG A 185 -1.62 -9.94 -14.43
N ALA A 186 -1.47 -10.85 -13.48
CA ALA A 186 -2.35 -12.00 -13.34
C ALA A 186 -3.83 -11.64 -13.21
N PHE A 187 -4.15 -10.42 -12.76
CA PHE A 187 -5.54 -9.96 -12.58
C PHE A 187 -6.15 -9.32 -13.84
N TYR A 188 -5.36 -8.90 -14.82
CA TYR A 188 -5.89 -8.30 -16.06
C TYR A 188 -5.49 -9.04 -17.34
N ARG A 189 -4.55 -10.00 -17.28
CA ARG A 189 -4.31 -10.93 -18.38
C ARG A 189 -5.39 -12.00 -18.36
N HIS A 190 -6.22 -11.97 -19.39
CA HIS A 190 -7.27 -12.97 -19.52
C HIS A 190 -6.67 -14.35 -19.74
N THR A 191 -6.99 -15.29 -18.86
CA THR A 191 -6.79 -16.73 -19.10
C THR A 191 -8.15 -17.34 -19.36
N PRO A 192 -8.35 -18.13 -20.44
CA PRO A 192 -9.61 -18.82 -20.67
C PRO A 192 -10.04 -19.62 -19.46
N THR A 193 -11.34 -19.55 -19.13
CA THR A 193 -11.89 -20.17 -17.90
C THR A 193 -11.58 -21.64 -17.78
N GLU A 194 -11.66 -22.38 -18.89
CA GLU A 194 -11.33 -23.82 -18.93
C GLU A 194 -9.87 -24.08 -18.54
N THR A 195 -8.95 -23.32 -19.14
CA THR A 195 -7.52 -23.42 -18.81
C THR A 195 -7.25 -23.03 -17.35
N ALA A 196 -7.95 -22.04 -16.82
CA ALA A 196 -7.80 -21.62 -15.42
C ALA A 196 -8.31 -22.72 -14.47
N LYS A 197 -9.46 -23.33 -14.76
CA LYS A 197 -9.99 -24.46 -13.99
C LYS A 197 -9.07 -25.68 -14.03
N GLU A 198 -8.57 -26.03 -15.21
CA GLU A 198 -7.64 -27.13 -15.37
C GLU A 198 -6.36 -26.93 -14.54
N ARG A 199 -5.76 -25.74 -14.60
CA ARG A 199 -4.59 -25.38 -13.78
C ARG A 199 -4.87 -25.43 -12.28
N ALA A 200 -6.10 -25.14 -11.87
CA ALA A 200 -6.54 -25.21 -10.48
C ALA A 200 -6.98 -26.61 -10.05
N GLY A 201 -6.93 -27.62 -10.94
CA GLY A 201 -7.40 -28.98 -10.67
C GLY A 201 -8.92 -29.07 -10.48
N LEU A 202 -9.69 -28.16 -11.09
CA LEU A 202 -11.14 -28.10 -10.96
C LEU A 202 -11.84 -28.77 -12.13
N PRO A 203 -13.03 -29.40 -11.93
CA PRO A 203 -13.87 -29.89 -13.01
C PRO A 203 -14.23 -28.77 -14.00
N ARG A 204 -14.24 -29.08 -15.29
CA ARG A 204 -14.49 -28.08 -16.34
C ARG A 204 -15.88 -27.46 -16.25
N ASP A 205 -16.88 -28.25 -15.91
CA ASP A 205 -18.30 -27.88 -15.81
C ASP A 205 -18.75 -27.38 -14.44
N CYS A 206 -17.84 -27.34 -13.43
CA CYS A 206 -18.19 -26.87 -12.11
C CYS A 206 -18.52 -25.35 -12.10
N ARG A 207 -19.46 -24.96 -11.24
CA ARG A 207 -19.61 -23.56 -10.84
C ARG A 207 -18.58 -23.30 -9.74
N HIS A 208 -17.52 -22.55 -10.06
CA HIS A 208 -16.48 -22.22 -9.11
C HIS A 208 -16.74 -20.87 -8.43
N MET A 209 -16.79 -20.90 -7.11
CA MET A 209 -16.88 -19.74 -6.24
C MET A 209 -15.55 -19.57 -5.50
N VAL A 210 -15.06 -18.35 -5.42
CA VAL A 210 -13.88 -18.01 -4.63
C VAL A 210 -14.29 -17.08 -3.50
N MET A 211 -14.04 -17.50 -2.28
CA MET A 211 -14.23 -16.69 -1.09
C MET A 211 -12.87 -16.33 -0.52
N MET A 212 -12.60 -15.04 -0.40
CA MET A 212 -11.33 -14.57 0.12
C MET A 212 -11.52 -13.45 1.14
N CYS A 213 -10.63 -13.42 2.11
CA CYS A 213 -10.51 -12.32 3.06
C CYS A 213 -9.22 -11.56 2.79
N GLY A 214 -9.10 -10.34 3.34
CA GLY A 214 -7.87 -9.56 3.24
C GLY A 214 -6.66 -10.31 3.82
N SER A 215 -5.45 -9.81 3.54
CA SER A 215 -4.17 -10.45 3.89
C SER A 215 -4.01 -10.84 5.38
N MET A 216 -4.85 -10.30 6.24
CA MET A 216 -4.86 -10.62 7.68
C MET A 216 -5.71 -11.84 8.03
N GLY A 217 -6.48 -12.40 7.08
CA GLY A 217 -7.37 -13.54 7.29
C GLY A 217 -8.43 -13.28 8.36
N CYS A 218 -8.94 -12.06 8.43
CA CYS A 218 -9.90 -11.63 9.44
C CYS A 218 -11.30 -11.55 8.82
N GLY A 219 -12.28 -12.11 9.53
CA GLY A 219 -13.67 -12.14 9.11
C GLY A 219 -14.34 -13.46 9.48
N PRO A 220 -15.64 -13.59 9.33
CA PRO A 220 -16.41 -14.78 9.68
C PRO A 220 -16.28 -15.87 8.60
N MET A 221 -15.04 -16.14 8.11
CA MET A 221 -14.79 -17.04 6.99
C MET A 221 -15.32 -18.45 7.26
N GLY A 222 -15.09 -18.98 8.47
CA GLY A 222 -15.57 -20.31 8.84
C GLY A 222 -17.10 -20.41 8.83
N GLU A 223 -17.79 -19.43 9.42
CA GLU A 223 -19.27 -19.39 9.43
C GLU A 223 -19.83 -19.26 8.01
N LEU A 224 -19.27 -18.35 7.21
CA LEU A 224 -19.69 -18.17 5.81
C LEU A 224 -19.42 -19.43 4.96
N THR A 225 -18.32 -20.14 5.21
CA THR A 225 -18.01 -21.39 4.52
C THR A 225 -19.08 -22.45 4.80
N LEU A 226 -19.48 -22.60 6.06
CA LEU A 226 -20.53 -23.53 6.45
C LEU A 226 -21.89 -23.17 5.82
N LEU A 227 -22.30 -21.91 5.93
CA LEU A 227 -23.55 -21.40 5.36
C LEU A 227 -23.62 -21.54 3.84
N LEU A 228 -22.51 -21.33 3.14
CA LEU A 228 -22.43 -21.56 1.70
C LEU A 228 -22.46 -23.05 1.38
N GLY A 229 -21.74 -23.87 2.13
CA GLY A 229 -21.68 -25.31 1.95
C GLY A 229 -23.06 -25.97 2.00
N GLU A 230 -23.93 -25.52 2.91
CA GLU A 230 -25.31 -26.01 3.01
C GLU A 230 -26.19 -25.72 1.78
N ARG A 231 -25.80 -24.74 0.96
CA ARG A 231 -26.52 -24.27 -0.22
C ARG A 231 -25.88 -24.64 -1.54
N MET A 232 -24.74 -25.31 -1.50
CA MET A 232 -24.01 -25.71 -2.71
C MET A 232 -24.73 -26.83 -3.44
N GLN A 233 -24.68 -26.78 -4.76
CA GLN A 233 -25.17 -27.84 -5.63
C GLN A 233 -24.05 -28.88 -5.88
N PRO A 234 -24.37 -30.08 -6.36
CA PRO A 234 -23.36 -31.15 -6.57
C PRO A 234 -22.17 -30.74 -7.44
N ASN A 235 -22.35 -29.80 -8.39
CA ASN A 235 -21.31 -29.33 -9.28
C ASN A 235 -20.66 -28.01 -8.81
N ASP A 236 -20.96 -27.56 -7.58
CA ASP A 236 -20.35 -26.35 -7.04
C ASP A 236 -19.01 -26.70 -6.38
N VAL A 237 -18.02 -25.83 -6.59
CA VAL A 237 -16.74 -25.87 -5.89
C VAL A 237 -16.48 -24.51 -5.22
N LEU A 238 -16.18 -24.54 -3.94
CA LEU A 238 -15.83 -23.37 -3.16
C LEU A 238 -14.35 -23.41 -2.80
N SER A 239 -13.58 -22.42 -3.27
CA SER A 239 -12.22 -22.18 -2.80
C SER A 239 -12.22 -21.08 -1.74
N VAL A 240 -11.66 -21.39 -0.58
CA VAL A 240 -11.51 -20.46 0.53
C VAL A 240 -10.03 -20.09 0.67
N VAL A 241 -9.70 -18.78 0.62
CA VAL A 241 -8.32 -18.26 0.55
C VAL A 241 -8.05 -17.28 1.70
#